data_40c73c5f35e7fb244bfff58d139b0f8d
#
_entry.id   40c73c5f35e7fb244bfff58d139b0f8d
#
_cell.length_a   1.000
_cell.length_b   1.000
_cell.length_c   1.000
_cell.angle_alpha   90.00
_cell.angle_beta   90.00
_cell.angle_gamma   90.00
#
_symmetry.space_group_name_H-M   'P 1'
#
loop_
_entity.id
_entity.type
_entity.pdbx_description
1 polymer ?
#
loop_
_entity_poly.entity_id
_entity_poly.type
_entity_poly.pdbx_seq_one_letter_code
_entity_poly.pdbx_strand_id
1 'polypeptide(L)'
;MSIDLALLRTEITTGPKAAILAPLYAAGNDTGVAAELNKLDIRGVVPIVEMSRYCAKGITGGVQAMLGIPIGTDIAPGTPMTLQIAGALHTVMNIVQIDFRLEGCDVDDPAFNAVVDFVLVPFGIMTAADKVALLALANNRQSRAMVAVGQFVSAFDVGNARAL
;
A
#
# COMPACT_ATOMS: atom_id res chain seq x y z
N MET A 1 -21.69 13.00 2.94
CA MET A 1 -21.67 12.44 1.57
C MET A 1 -22.69 11.30 1.57
N SER A 2 -23.60 11.22 0.60
CA SER A 2 -24.57 10.11 0.51
C SER A 2 -23.91 8.94 -0.24
N ILE A 3 -24.15 7.72 0.22
CA ILE A 3 -23.69 6.50 -0.46
C ILE A 3 -24.45 6.34 -1.79
N ASP A 4 -23.74 5.94 -2.84
CA ASP A 4 -24.36 5.46 -4.07
C ASP A 4 -24.91 4.04 -3.84
N LEU A 5 -26.22 3.95 -3.63
CA LEU A 5 -26.90 2.69 -3.31
C LEU A 5 -26.93 1.70 -4.49
N ALA A 6 -26.91 2.20 -5.74
CA ALA A 6 -26.90 1.34 -6.92
C ALA A 6 -25.52 0.68 -7.06
N LEU A 7 -24.46 1.44 -6.82
CA LEU A 7 -23.10 0.93 -6.78
C LEU A 7 -22.91 -0.06 -5.63
N LEU A 8 -23.42 0.25 -4.45
CA LEU A 8 -23.42 -0.67 -3.29
C LEU A 8 -24.12 -2.00 -3.62
N ARG A 9 -25.30 -1.95 -4.22
CA ARG A 9 -26.03 -3.16 -4.64
C ARG A 9 -25.23 -3.98 -5.64
N THR A 10 -24.60 -3.33 -6.62
CA THR A 10 -23.74 -3.98 -7.61
C THR A 10 -22.56 -4.67 -6.93
N GLU A 11 -21.90 -4.01 -5.98
CA GLU A 11 -20.80 -4.59 -5.22
C GLU A 11 -21.22 -5.83 -4.43
N ILE A 12 -22.40 -5.81 -3.80
CA ILE A 12 -22.92 -6.93 -3.02
C ILE A 12 -23.24 -8.14 -3.92
N THR A 13 -23.80 -7.90 -5.09
CA THR A 13 -24.34 -8.98 -5.95
C THR A 13 -23.35 -9.51 -6.97
N THR A 14 -22.41 -8.69 -7.44
CA THR A 14 -21.48 -9.03 -8.53
C THR A 14 -20.02 -8.66 -8.23
N GLY A 15 -19.75 -8.01 -7.09
CA GLY A 15 -18.41 -7.63 -6.69
C GLY A 15 -17.53 -8.83 -6.31
N PRO A 16 -16.24 -8.59 -6.01
CA PRO A 16 -15.26 -9.63 -5.68
C PRO A 16 -15.65 -10.52 -4.48
N LYS A 17 -16.46 -10.01 -3.56
CA LYS A 17 -16.97 -10.77 -2.41
C LYS A 17 -18.41 -11.28 -2.60
N ALA A 18 -18.97 -11.22 -3.80
CA ALA A 18 -20.37 -11.62 -4.06
C ALA A 18 -20.69 -13.03 -3.58
N ALA A 19 -19.75 -13.98 -3.67
CA ALA A 19 -19.95 -15.34 -3.18
C ALA A 19 -20.27 -15.41 -1.67
N ILE A 20 -19.78 -14.45 -0.88
CA ILE A 20 -20.05 -14.35 0.57
C ILE A 20 -21.25 -13.44 0.82
N LEU A 21 -21.31 -12.31 0.10
CA LEU A 21 -22.28 -11.25 0.37
C LEU A 21 -23.68 -11.56 -0.15
N ALA A 22 -23.80 -12.16 -1.35
CA ALA A 22 -25.10 -12.40 -1.97
C ALA A 22 -26.02 -13.34 -1.14
N PRO A 23 -25.53 -14.44 -0.54
CA PRO A 23 -26.35 -15.26 0.36
C PRO A 23 -26.84 -14.50 1.60
N LEU A 24 -25.97 -13.68 2.22
CA LEU A 24 -26.34 -12.85 3.38
C LEU A 24 -27.38 -11.81 3.00
N TYR A 25 -27.21 -11.19 1.84
CA TYR A 25 -28.11 -10.18 1.30
C TYR A 25 -29.49 -10.79 0.97
N ALA A 26 -29.53 -11.97 0.32
CA ALA A 26 -30.75 -12.69 0.03
C ALA A 26 -31.49 -13.12 1.30
N ALA A 27 -30.76 -13.48 2.36
CA ALA A 27 -31.34 -13.84 3.67
C ALA A 27 -31.83 -12.64 4.51
N GLY A 28 -31.65 -11.40 4.04
CA GLY A 28 -32.00 -10.19 4.80
C GLY A 28 -31.05 -9.85 5.94
N ASN A 29 -29.85 -10.44 5.96
CA ASN A 29 -28.83 -10.18 6.98
C ASN A 29 -28.00 -8.95 6.64
N ASP A 30 -28.60 -7.75 6.69
CA ASP A 30 -27.95 -6.50 6.33
C ASP A 30 -26.77 -6.16 7.25
N THR A 31 -26.87 -6.54 8.53
CA THR A 31 -25.75 -6.38 9.48
C THR A 31 -24.55 -7.24 9.09
N GLY A 32 -24.77 -8.48 8.69
CA GLY A 32 -23.72 -9.38 8.22
C GLY A 32 -23.07 -8.89 6.93
N VAL A 33 -23.88 -8.39 5.99
CA VAL A 33 -23.36 -7.78 4.75
C VAL A 33 -22.50 -6.56 5.05
N ALA A 34 -22.98 -5.64 5.89
CA ALA A 34 -22.24 -4.44 6.27
C ALA A 34 -20.94 -4.79 6.99
N ALA A 35 -20.96 -5.74 7.91
CA ALA A 35 -19.78 -6.20 8.63
C ALA A 35 -18.69 -6.76 7.68
N GLU A 36 -19.07 -7.60 6.72
CA GLU A 36 -18.14 -8.20 5.77
C GLU A 36 -17.60 -7.18 4.75
N LEU A 37 -18.43 -6.21 4.31
CA LEU A 37 -17.98 -5.11 3.44
C LEU A 37 -17.00 -4.18 4.14
N ASN A 38 -17.21 -3.92 5.42
CA ASN A 38 -16.37 -3.01 6.22
C ASN A 38 -15.08 -3.66 6.76
N LYS A 39 -14.93 -4.95 6.61
CA LYS A 39 -13.74 -5.67 7.07
C LYS A 39 -12.50 -5.16 6.36
N LEU A 40 -11.49 -4.77 7.14
CA LEU A 40 -10.20 -4.33 6.63
C LEU A 40 -9.37 -5.56 6.23
N ASP A 41 -9.45 -5.97 4.98
CA ASP A 41 -8.75 -7.13 4.44
C ASP A 41 -8.14 -6.88 3.05
N ILE A 42 -8.19 -5.64 2.59
CA ILE A 42 -7.59 -5.20 1.32
C ILE A 42 -6.32 -4.41 1.61
N ARG A 43 -5.31 -4.63 0.79
CA ARG A 43 -4.08 -3.83 0.81
C ARG A 43 -4.38 -2.40 0.40
N GLY A 44 -3.63 -1.47 0.97
CA GLY A 44 -3.81 -0.05 0.66
C GLY A 44 -2.55 0.76 0.91
N VAL A 45 -2.63 2.05 0.65
CA VAL A 45 -1.53 3.00 0.82
C VAL A 45 -1.08 3.05 2.28
N VAL A 46 0.23 2.99 2.50
CA VAL A 46 0.85 3.13 3.83
C VAL A 46 0.95 4.61 4.18
N PRO A 47 0.39 5.05 5.33
CA PRO A 47 0.48 6.45 5.74
C PRO A 47 1.92 6.93 5.86
N ILE A 48 2.17 8.18 5.47
CA ILE A 48 3.49 8.84 5.54
C ILE A 48 4.19 8.66 6.87
N VAL A 49 3.48 8.88 7.98
CA VAL A 49 4.09 8.80 9.32
C VAL A 49 4.61 7.41 9.63
N GLU A 50 3.91 6.38 9.19
CA GLU A 50 4.30 4.99 9.40
C GLU A 50 5.49 4.61 8.52
N MET A 51 5.44 5.00 7.23
CA MET A 51 6.55 4.80 6.31
C MET A 51 7.81 5.54 6.76
N SER A 52 7.68 6.79 7.19
CA SER A 52 8.81 7.57 7.72
C SER A 52 9.43 6.92 8.95
N ARG A 53 8.62 6.38 9.86
CA ARG A 53 9.11 5.63 11.03
C ARG A 53 9.82 4.34 10.62
N TYR A 54 9.31 3.67 9.59
CA TYR A 54 9.95 2.48 9.08
C TYR A 54 11.31 2.80 8.43
N CYS A 55 11.36 3.80 7.54
CA CYS A 55 12.59 4.24 6.87
C CYS A 55 13.65 4.78 7.84
N ALA A 56 13.23 5.43 8.93
CA ALA A 56 14.14 5.95 9.96
C ALA A 56 14.96 4.84 10.66
N LYS A 57 14.52 3.57 10.59
CA LYS A 57 15.22 2.42 11.20
C LYS A 57 16.52 2.02 10.48
N GLY A 58 16.93 2.74 9.44
CA GLY A 58 18.21 2.49 8.77
C GLY A 58 18.24 2.82 7.28
N ILE A 59 17.08 2.80 6.59
CA ILE A 59 17.04 2.99 5.13
C ILE A 59 17.53 4.38 4.74
N THR A 60 17.01 5.42 5.36
CA THR A 60 17.43 6.82 5.06
C THR A 60 18.91 7.03 5.34
N GLY A 61 19.40 6.53 6.48
CA GLY A 61 20.81 6.62 6.85
C GLY A 61 21.70 5.80 5.91
N GLY A 62 21.26 4.60 5.51
CA GLY A 62 21.97 3.76 4.55
C GLY A 62 22.10 4.40 3.18
N VAL A 63 21.02 4.97 2.64
CA VAL A 63 21.05 5.70 1.35
C VAL A 63 21.95 6.93 1.44
N GLN A 64 21.87 7.71 2.52
CA GLN A 64 22.75 8.89 2.72
C GLN A 64 24.21 8.49 2.83
N ALA A 65 24.53 7.42 3.55
CA ALA A 65 25.90 6.91 3.67
C ALA A 65 26.44 6.49 2.29
N MET A 66 25.66 5.80 1.47
CA MET A 66 26.06 5.41 0.12
C MET A 66 26.24 6.61 -0.82
N LEU A 67 25.38 7.62 -0.73
CA LEU A 67 25.54 8.85 -1.52
C LEU A 67 26.82 9.62 -1.17
N GLY A 68 27.41 9.40 0.01
CA GLY A 68 28.70 9.94 0.42
C GLY A 68 29.90 9.21 -0.17
N ILE A 69 29.73 8.06 -0.84
CA ILE A 69 30.83 7.29 -1.43
C ILE A 69 31.23 7.92 -2.76
N PRO A 70 32.55 8.24 -2.97
CA PRO A 70 33.01 8.82 -4.23
C PRO A 70 32.81 7.86 -5.42
N ILE A 71 32.55 8.45 -6.60
CA ILE A 71 32.46 7.70 -7.85
C ILE A 71 33.77 6.94 -8.09
N GLY A 72 33.71 5.67 -8.46
CA GLY A 72 34.84 4.78 -8.67
C GLY A 72 35.31 4.02 -7.43
N THR A 73 34.76 4.34 -6.24
CA THR A 73 35.07 3.57 -5.01
C THR A 73 34.13 2.38 -4.90
N ASP A 74 34.64 1.22 -4.54
CA ASP A 74 33.85 0.02 -4.37
C ASP A 74 32.82 0.17 -3.21
N ILE A 75 31.53 -0.06 -3.52
CA ILE A 75 30.42 -0.14 -2.57
C ILE A 75 30.19 -1.56 -2.08
N ALA A 76 30.65 -2.54 -2.87
CA ALA A 76 30.78 -3.95 -2.53
C ALA A 76 31.97 -4.51 -3.30
N PRO A 77 32.60 -5.64 -2.92
CA PRO A 77 33.74 -6.19 -3.62
C PRO A 77 33.51 -6.31 -5.14
N GLY A 78 34.28 -5.56 -5.93
CA GLY A 78 34.17 -5.53 -7.39
C GLY A 78 32.99 -4.74 -7.95
N THR A 79 32.30 -3.95 -7.13
CA THR A 79 31.16 -3.11 -7.57
C THR A 79 31.45 -1.65 -7.24
N PRO A 80 32.04 -0.88 -8.17
CA PRO A 80 32.34 0.53 -7.94
C PRO A 80 31.08 1.38 -7.98
N MET A 81 31.05 2.45 -7.18
CA MET A 81 30.04 3.51 -7.28
C MET A 81 30.11 4.15 -8.66
N THR A 82 29.04 4.09 -9.41
CA THR A 82 28.90 4.71 -10.73
C THR A 82 27.93 5.89 -10.68
N LEU A 83 27.99 6.76 -11.70
CA LEU A 83 27.00 7.84 -11.87
C LEU A 83 25.57 7.30 -11.96
N GLN A 84 25.40 6.13 -12.56
CA GLN A 84 24.10 5.48 -12.67
C GLN A 84 23.57 5.05 -11.30
N ILE A 85 24.41 4.42 -10.47
CA ILE A 85 24.06 4.02 -9.09
C ILE A 85 23.75 5.25 -8.24
N ALA A 86 24.61 6.28 -8.30
CA ALA A 86 24.39 7.53 -7.58
C ALA A 86 23.07 8.20 -8.02
N GLY A 87 22.78 8.22 -9.32
CA GLY A 87 21.53 8.73 -9.86
C GLY A 87 20.31 7.95 -9.35
N ALA A 88 20.39 6.62 -9.30
CA ALA A 88 19.33 5.77 -8.75
C ALA A 88 19.11 6.04 -7.25
N LEU A 89 20.17 6.17 -6.46
CA LEU A 89 20.09 6.52 -5.03
C LEU A 89 19.47 7.91 -4.80
N HIS A 90 19.81 8.90 -5.62
CA HIS A 90 19.16 10.21 -5.58
C HIS A 90 17.68 10.13 -5.94
N THR A 91 17.31 9.30 -6.93
CA THR A 91 15.90 9.05 -7.27
C THR A 91 15.16 8.42 -6.09
N VAL A 92 15.75 7.44 -5.42
CA VAL A 92 15.21 6.86 -4.17
C VAL A 92 14.96 7.94 -3.13
N MET A 93 15.95 8.79 -2.86
CA MET A 93 15.81 9.88 -1.87
C MET A 93 14.72 10.86 -2.26
N ASN A 94 14.58 11.17 -3.54
CA ASN A 94 13.54 12.05 -4.04
C ASN A 94 12.15 11.43 -3.91
N ILE A 95 11.98 10.15 -4.32
CA ILE A 95 10.71 9.42 -4.15
C ILE A 95 10.33 9.39 -2.67
N VAL A 96 11.25 8.96 -1.81
CA VAL A 96 11.02 8.91 -0.35
C VAL A 96 10.68 10.30 0.23
N GLN A 97 11.22 11.41 -0.33
CA GLN A 97 10.94 12.75 0.17
C GLN A 97 9.71 13.41 -0.45
N ILE A 98 9.37 13.11 -1.70
CA ILE A 98 8.32 13.78 -2.46
C ILE A 98 7.00 13.02 -2.36
N ASP A 99 6.99 11.72 -2.61
CA ASP A 99 5.76 10.91 -2.59
C ASP A 99 5.24 10.72 -1.17
N PHE A 100 6.13 10.73 -0.17
CA PHE A 100 5.72 10.73 1.23
C PHE A 100 5.02 12.02 1.70
N ARG A 101 5.08 13.11 0.93
CA ARG A 101 4.50 14.39 1.38
C ARG A 101 3.02 14.53 1.08
N LEU A 102 2.45 13.77 0.17
CA LEU A 102 1.11 14.04 -0.33
C LEU A 102 0.03 13.07 0.16
N GLU A 103 0.19 11.76 0.09
CA GLU A 103 -0.94 10.84 0.36
C GLU A 103 -0.56 9.53 1.06
N GLY A 104 0.72 9.27 1.28
CA GLY A 104 1.25 7.99 1.73
C GLY A 104 2.00 7.25 0.61
N CYS A 105 2.48 6.05 0.89
CA CYS A 105 3.25 5.24 -0.04
C CYS A 105 2.44 4.03 -0.50
N ASP A 106 2.25 3.91 -1.80
CA ASP A 106 1.77 2.67 -2.41
C ASP A 106 2.96 1.70 -2.57
N VAL A 107 3.11 0.79 -1.63
CA VAL A 107 4.20 -0.18 -1.65
C VAL A 107 3.99 -1.28 -2.70
N ASP A 108 2.83 -1.35 -3.34
CA ASP A 108 2.53 -2.26 -4.44
C ASP A 108 2.85 -1.63 -5.81
N ASP A 109 3.19 -0.33 -5.85
CA ASP A 109 3.62 0.34 -7.08
C ASP A 109 4.87 -0.34 -7.67
N PRO A 110 4.85 -0.70 -8.97
CA PRO A 110 5.99 -1.34 -9.63
C PRO A 110 7.29 -0.51 -9.59
N ALA A 111 7.19 0.83 -9.65
CA ALA A 111 8.36 1.70 -9.59
C ALA A 111 8.97 1.68 -8.17
N PHE A 112 8.14 1.69 -7.13
CA PHE A 112 8.58 1.52 -5.75
C PHE A 112 9.28 0.17 -5.55
N ASN A 113 8.66 -0.93 -6.02
CA ASN A 113 9.24 -2.26 -5.92
C ASN A 113 10.56 -2.39 -6.68
N ALA A 114 10.67 -1.78 -7.87
CA ALA A 114 11.91 -1.75 -8.63
C ALA A 114 13.04 -1.07 -7.84
N VAL A 115 12.77 0.03 -7.15
CA VAL A 115 13.75 0.70 -6.28
C VAL A 115 14.20 -0.23 -5.15
N VAL A 116 13.27 -0.91 -4.48
CA VAL A 116 13.61 -1.85 -3.41
C VAL A 116 14.48 -2.99 -3.94
N ASP A 117 14.11 -3.57 -5.08
CA ASP A 117 14.76 -4.76 -5.64
C ASP A 117 16.10 -4.48 -6.31
N PHE A 118 16.25 -3.33 -6.96
CA PHE A 118 17.47 -3.02 -7.70
C PHE A 118 18.46 -2.14 -6.93
N VAL A 119 18.03 -1.49 -5.86
CA VAL A 119 18.87 -0.58 -5.08
C VAL A 119 18.96 -0.99 -3.61
N LEU A 120 17.85 -1.01 -2.89
CA LEU A 120 17.89 -1.15 -1.43
C LEU A 120 18.37 -2.53 -0.97
N VAL A 121 17.89 -3.59 -1.59
CA VAL A 121 18.27 -4.96 -1.22
C VAL A 121 19.67 -5.33 -1.72
N PRO A 122 20.03 -5.16 -3.01
CA PRO A 122 21.35 -5.55 -3.50
C PRO A 122 22.51 -4.81 -2.86
N PHE A 123 22.30 -3.55 -2.46
CA PHE A 123 23.34 -2.76 -1.78
C PHE A 123 23.33 -2.91 -0.25
N GLY A 124 22.55 -3.84 0.29
CA GLY A 124 22.54 -4.13 1.73
C GLY A 124 21.96 -3.03 2.61
N ILE A 125 21.23 -2.05 2.02
CA ILE A 125 20.52 -1.01 2.78
C ILE A 125 19.31 -1.61 3.46
N MET A 126 18.72 -2.64 2.84
CA MET A 126 17.57 -3.38 3.32
C MET A 126 17.82 -4.88 3.15
N THR A 127 17.42 -5.69 4.11
CA THR A 127 17.41 -7.15 3.97
C THR A 127 16.14 -7.63 3.24
N ALA A 128 16.17 -8.87 2.74
CA ALA A 128 14.97 -9.49 2.18
C ALA A 128 13.82 -9.60 3.22
N ALA A 129 14.16 -9.80 4.50
CA ALA A 129 13.18 -9.83 5.58
C ALA A 129 12.58 -8.43 5.82
N ASP A 130 13.39 -7.37 5.75
CA ASP A 130 12.89 -5.99 5.84
C ASP A 130 11.97 -5.64 4.68
N LYS A 131 12.28 -6.12 3.45
CA LYS A 131 11.37 -5.97 2.31
C LYS A 131 10.01 -6.60 2.59
N VAL A 132 9.98 -7.84 3.08
CA VAL A 132 8.71 -8.51 3.42
C VAL A 132 7.95 -7.72 4.49
N ALA A 133 8.63 -7.24 5.52
CA ALA A 133 8.03 -6.42 6.58
C ALA A 133 7.50 -5.08 6.03
N LEU A 134 8.23 -4.43 5.13
CA LEU A 134 7.82 -3.20 4.47
C LEU A 134 6.54 -3.39 3.66
N LEU A 135 6.50 -4.42 2.82
CA LEU A 135 5.32 -4.73 2.01
C LEU A 135 4.11 -5.12 2.87
N ALA A 136 4.34 -5.73 4.04
CA ALA A 136 3.27 -6.09 4.98
C ALA A 136 2.60 -4.85 5.63
N LEU A 137 3.24 -3.69 5.63
CA LEU A 137 2.64 -2.45 6.15
C LEU A 137 1.34 -2.06 5.42
N ALA A 138 1.19 -2.45 4.15
CA ALA A 138 -0.02 -2.18 3.37
C ALA A 138 -1.18 -3.13 3.67
N ASN A 139 -0.96 -4.22 4.39
CA ASN A 139 -2.00 -5.21 4.66
C ASN A 139 -3.12 -4.63 5.54
N ASN A 140 -4.35 -5.03 5.28
CA ASN A 140 -5.52 -4.70 6.09
C ASN A 140 -5.76 -3.18 6.23
N ARG A 141 -5.47 -2.40 5.20
CA ARG A 141 -5.63 -0.93 5.20
C ARG A 141 -6.97 -0.45 4.69
N GLN A 142 -7.60 -1.21 3.82
CA GLN A 142 -8.85 -0.84 3.18
C GLN A 142 -9.90 -1.94 3.33
N SER A 143 -11.15 -1.53 3.26
CA SER A 143 -12.29 -2.43 3.16
C SER A 143 -12.92 -2.37 1.77
N ARG A 144 -13.72 -3.38 1.41
CA ARG A 144 -14.48 -3.34 0.15
C ARG A 144 -15.44 -2.16 0.08
N ALA A 145 -16.05 -1.79 1.20
CA ALA A 145 -16.90 -0.60 1.27
C ALA A 145 -16.12 0.66 0.90
N MET A 146 -14.93 0.85 1.46
CA MET A 146 -14.09 2.02 1.14
C MET A 146 -13.66 2.05 -0.33
N VAL A 147 -13.31 0.90 -0.90
CA VAL A 147 -12.90 0.81 -2.32
C VAL A 147 -14.10 1.03 -3.27
N ALA A 148 -15.25 0.45 -2.97
CA ALA A 148 -16.42 0.48 -3.85
C ALA A 148 -17.21 1.78 -3.74
N VAL A 149 -17.48 2.27 -2.52
CA VAL A 149 -18.37 3.42 -2.29
C VAL A 149 -17.72 4.57 -1.52
N GLY A 150 -16.40 4.51 -1.31
CA GLY A 150 -15.60 5.58 -0.72
C GLY A 150 -15.73 5.75 0.80
N GLN A 151 -16.53 4.94 1.49
CA GLN A 151 -16.76 5.04 2.94
C GLN A 151 -17.29 3.73 3.53
N PHE A 152 -17.29 3.63 4.85
CA PHE A 152 -17.96 2.52 5.54
C PHE A 152 -19.47 2.54 5.31
N VAL A 153 -20.08 1.37 5.26
CA VAL A 153 -21.51 1.19 5.06
C VAL A 153 -22.19 0.69 6.34
N SER A 154 -23.41 1.14 6.58
CA SER A 154 -24.27 0.64 7.67
C SER A 154 -25.23 -0.44 7.19
N ALA A 155 -25.83 -1.17 8.12
CA ALA A 155 -26.93 -2.09 7.81
C ALA A 155 -28.12 -1.36 7.15
N PHE A 156 -28.35 -0.10 7.51
CA PHE A 156 -29.39 0.74 6.92
C PHE A 156 -29.13 1.03 5.43
N ASP A 157 -27.86 1.31 5.07
CA ASP A 157 -27.47 1.54 3.67
C ASP A 157 -27.66 0.27 2.84
N VAL A 158 -27.34 -0.90 3.40
CA VAL A 158 -27.55 -2.21 2.76
C VAL A 158 -29.04 -2.47 2.55
N GLY A 159 -29.87 -2.19 3.56
CA GLY A 159 -31.33 -2.30 3.47
C GLY A 159 -31.92 -1.37 2.40
N ASN A 160 -31.45 -0.14 2.32
CA ASN A 160 -31.86 0.82 1.28
C ASN A 160 -31.42 0.36 -0.12
N ALA A 161 -30.22 -0.20 -0.28
CA ALA A 161 -29.75 -0.75 -1.56
C ALA A 161 -30.60 -1.96 -2.00
N ARG A 162 -31.23 -2.68 -1.06
CA ARG A 162 -32.16 -3.78 -1.37
C ARG A 162 -33.50 -3.28 -1.90
N ALA A 163 -33.94 -2.12 -1.44
CA ALA A 163 -35.21 -1.52 -1.82
C ALA A 163 -35.21 -0.91 -3.23
N LEU A 164 -34.04 -0.78 -3.86
CA LEU A 164 -33.93 -0.36 -5.27
C LEU A 164 -34.31 -1.48 -6.23
#